data_c414cb079512b8499ed42b1bf7c55c7d
#
_entry.id   c414cb079512b8499ed42b1bf7c55c7d
#
_cell.length_a   1.000
_cell.length_b   1.000
_cell.length_c   1.000
_cell.angle_alpha   90.00
_cell.angle_beta   90.00
_cell.angle_gamma   90.00
#
_symmetry.space_group_name_H-M   'P 1'
#
loop_
_entity.id
_entity.type
_entity.pdbx_description
1 polymer ?
#
loop_
_entity_poly.entity_id
_entity_poly.type
_entity_poly.pdbx_seq_one_letter_code
_entity_poly.pdbx_strand_id
1 'polypeptide(L)'
;MATFLILQLTKTNPKLKTKALFNWSSGKDSALALYKTLQNPAFEIDCLLTSVNQKFQRVSMHGLRVELLQLQAESIGLPLEIVEIPEMPTMEVYENALATTLTQLKTRGITHSIFGDIFLED
;
A
#
# COMPACT_ATOMS: atom_id res chain seq x y z
N MET A 1 -8.89 -17.25 1.43
CA MET A 1 -7.73 -17.16 0.50
C MET A 1 -7.49 -15.68 0.17
N ALA A 2 -6.26 -15.23 0.28
CA ALA A 2 -5.95 -13.85 -0.04
C ALA A 2 -6.01 -13.62 -1.55
N THR A 3 -6.67 -12.55 -1.96
CA THR A 3 -6.78 -12.14 -3.35
C THR A 3 -5.81 -10.99 -3.61
N PHE A 4 -5.10 -11.06 -4.71
CA PHE A 4 -4.15 -10.03 -5.10
C PHE A 4 -4.70 -9.19 -6.25
N LEU A 5 -4.45 -7.89 -6.17
CA LEU A 5 -4.60 -6.99 -7.29
C LEU A 5 -3.27 -6.27 -7.48
N ILE A 6 -2.71 -6.38 -8.67
CA ILE A 6 -1.43 -5.75 -8.99
C ILE A 6 -1.67 -4.75 -10.11
N LEU A 7 -1.45 -3.47 -9.82
CA LEU A 7 -1.62 -2.41 -10.80
C LEU A 7 -0.27 -1.93 -11.30
N GLN A 8 -0.11 -1.91 -12.63
CA GLN A 8 1.08 -1.36 -13.26
C GLN A 8 0.92 0.16 -13.37
N LEU A 9 1.84 0.89 -12.77
CA LEU A 9 1.80 2.36 -12.73
C LEU A 9 2.60 3.01 -13.86
N THR A 10 3.66 2.33 -14.29
CA THR A 10 4.52 2.80 -15.38
C THR A 10 5.05 1.60 -16.16
N LYS A 11 5.68 1.85 -17.30
CA LYS A 11 6.31 0.79 -18.07
C LYS A 11 7.46 0.17 -17.28
N THR A 12 7.62 -1.14 -17.38
CA THR A 12 8.69 -1.87 -16.72
C THR A 12 9.76 -2.31 -17.71
N ASN A 13 10.97 -2.51 -17.20
CA ASN A 13 12.04 -3.16 -17.93
C ASN A 13 11.99 -4.67 -17.57
N PRO A 14 11.74 -5.56 -18.55
CA PRO A 14 11.60 -6.99 -18.24
C PRO A 14 12.87 -7.65 -17.71
N LYS A 15 14.02 -7.00 -17.81
CA LYS A 15 15.29 -7.49 -17.30
C LYS A 15 15.52 -7.17 -15.83
N LEU A 16 14.68 -6.31 -15.24
CA LEU A 16 14.82 -5.88 -13.84
C LEU A 16 13.70 -6.49 -13.00
N LYS A 17 13.97 -6.64 -11.71
CA LYS A 17 12.92 -6.98 -10.75
C LYS A 17 11.83 -5.90 -10.79
N THR A 18 10.59 -6.32 -10.65
CA THR A 18 9.46 -5.41 -10.58
C THR A 18 9.44 -4.76 -9.19
N LYS A 19 9.68 -3.47 -9.14
CA LYS A 19 9.63 -2.71 -7.90
C LYS A 19 8.20 -2.28 -7.64
N ALA A 20 7.68 -2.60 -6.46
CA ALA A 20 6.28 -2.38 -6.12
C ALA A 20 6.13 -1.77 -4.74
N LEU A 21 5.02 -1.04 -4.55
CA LEU A 21 4.52 -0.73 -3.23
C LEU A 21 3.45 -1.74 -2.85
N PHE A 22 3.26 -1.96 -1.55
CA PHE A 22 2.22 -2.85 -1.05
C PHE A 22 1.22 -2.04 -0.21
N ASN A 23 -0.06 -2.12 -0.58
CA ASN A 23 -1.12 -1.42 0.13
C ASN A 23 -1.45 -2.18 1.42
N TRP A 24 -1.07 -1.61 2.55
CA TRP A 24 -1.12 -2.24 3.87
C TRP A 24 -2.33 -1.78 4.65
N SER A 25 -3.20 -2.72 5.03
CA SER A 25 -4.41 -2.42 5.80
C SER A 25 -4.33 -2.87 7.26
N SER A 26 -3.28 -3.61 7.62
CA SER A 26 -3.09 -4.18 8.95
C SER A 26 -3.97 -5.40 9.27
N GLY A 27 -4.86 -5.81 8.34
CA GLY A 27 -5.67 -7.01 8.54
C GLY A 27 -4.88 -8.28 8.27
N LYS A 28 -5.45 -9.43 8.68
CA LYS A 28 -4.78 -10.72 8.50
C LYS A 28 -4.65 -11.10 7.02
N ASP A 29 -5.62 -10.73 6.19
CA ASP A 29 -5.55 -11.01 4.75
C ASP A 29 -4.43 -10.20 4.10
N SER A 30 -4.25 -8.95 4.51
CA SER A 30 -3.15 -8.12 4.06
C SER A 30 -1.81 -8.73 4.50
N ALA A 31 -1.71 -9.19 5.73
CA ALA A 31 -0.49 -9.80 6.25
C ALA A 31 -0.13 -11.08 5.48
N LEU A 32 -1.10 -11.93 5.22
CA LEU A 32 -0.87 -13.16 4.45
C LEU A 32 -0.45 -12.85 3.02
N ALA A 33 -1.10 -11.88 2.39
CA ALA A 33 -0.77 -11.48 1.03
C ALA A 33 0.64 -10.89 0.95
N LEU A 34 1.02 -10.06 1.93
CA LEU A 34 2.37 -9.50 1.99
C LEU A 34 3.41 -10.60 2.14
N TYR A 35 3.15 -11.55 3.04
CA TYR A 35 4.05 -12.68 3.25
C TYR A 35 4.31 -13.44 1.95
N LYS A 36 3.24 -13.75 1.21
CA LYS A 36 3.37 -14.44 -0.08
C LYS A 36 4.10 -13.60 -1.11
N THR A 37 3.82 -12.30 -1.15
CA THR A 37 4.46 -11.39 -2.10
C THR A 37 5.96 -11.27 -1.84
N LEU A 38 6.37 -11.19 -0.58
CA LEU A 38 7.77 -11.11 -0.20
C LEU A 38 8.56 -12.35 -0.61
N GLN A 39 7.90 -13.49 -0.75
CA GLN A 39 8.53 -14.73 -1.19
C GLN A 39 8.64 -14.83 -2.71
N ASN A 40 7.98 -13.96 -3.44
CA ASN A 40 8.00 -13.99 -4.90
C ASN A 40 9.25 -13.23 -5.42
N PRO A 41 10.19 -13.93 -6.07
CA PRO A 41 11.43 -13.29 -6.53
C PRO A 41 11.23 -12.29 -7.68
N ALA A 42 10.04 -12.30 -8.30
CA ALA A 42 9.74 -11.34 -9.37
C ALA A 42 9.52 -9.92 -8.85
N PHE A 43 9.22 -9.76 -7.54
CA PHE A 43 8.90 -8.47 -6.95
C PHE A 43 9.93 -8.04 -5.91
N GLU A 44 10.23 -6.74 -5.92
CA GLU A 44 10.94 -6.06 -4.85
C GLU A 44 9.98 -5.08 -4.23
N ILE A 45 9.59 -5.29 -2.96
CA ILE A 45 8.66 -4.41 -2.26
C ILE A 45 9.44 -3.25 -1.66
N ASP A 46 9.22 -2.05 -2.18
CA ASP A 46 9.92 -0.85 -1.75
C ASP A 46 9.37 -0.31 -0.43
N CYS A 47 8.05 -0.29 -0.30
CA CYS A 47 7.39 0.30 0.88
C CYS A 47 5.98 -0.22 1.05
N LEU A 48 5.44 0.01 2.25
CA LEU A 48 4.03 -0.17 2.55
C LEU A 48 3.33 1.18 2.40
N LEU A 49 2.13 1.18 1.84
CA LEU A 49 1.31 2.38 1.66
C LEU A 49 0.00 2.21 2.42
N THR A 50 -0.36 3.17 3.25
CA THR A 50 -1.60 3.12 4.03
C THR A 50 -2.29 4.48 4.03
N SER A 51 -3.62 4.46 3.89
CA SER A 51 -4.45 5.66 4.04
C SER A 51 -4.84 5.83 5.51
N VAL A 52 -4.65 7.03 6.03
CA VAL A 52 -4.91 7.36 7.43
C VAL A 52 -5.87 8.54 7.49
N ASN A 53 -6.85 8.47 8.40
CA ASN A 53 -7.74 9.60 8.65
C ASN A 53 -6.96 10.72 9.33
N GLN A 54 -6.91 11.88 8.70
CA GLN A 54 -6.11 13.00 9.16
C GLN A 54 -6.50 13.47 10.57
N LYS A 55 -7.80 13.47 10.87
CA LYS A 55 -8.30 13.97 12.15
C LYS A 55 -8.00 13.02 13.30
N PHE A 56 -8.18 11.71 13.07
CA PHE A 56 -8.09 10.71 14.13
C PHE A 56 -6.76 9.96 14.14
N GLN A 57 -5.92 10.20 13.15
CA GLN A 57 -4.62 9.50 13.02
C GLN A 57 -4.79 7.98 13.08
N ARG A 58 -5.78 7.48 12.33
CA ARG A 58 -6.11 6.04 12.27
C ARG A 58 -6.24 5.60 10.82
N VAL A 59 -5.94 4.33 10.57
CA VAL A 59 -6.17 3.71 9.28
C VAL A 59 -7.64 3.88 8.91
N SER A 60 -7.90 4.40 7.70
CA SER A 60 -9.26 4.79 7.27
C SER A 60 -10.28 3.65 7.36
N MET A 61 -9.86 2.43 7.04
CA MET A 61 -10.77 1.27 6.95
C MET A 61 -10.93 0.52 8.27
N HIS A 62 -9.89 0.51 9.13
CA HIS A 62 -9.83 -0.39 10.27
C HIS A 62 -9.68 0.32 11.62
N GLY A 63 -9.53 1.62 11.62
CA GLY A 63 -9.42 2.40 12.85
C GLY A 63 -8.15 2.16 13.66
N LEU A 64 -7.16 1.50 13.10
CA LEU A 64 -5.89 1.26 13.79
C LEU A 64 -5.11 2.56 13.95
N ARG A 65 -4.50 2.76 15.11
CA ARG A 65 -3.70 3.95 15.37
C ARG A 65 -2.39 3.94 14.59
N VAL A 66 -1.94 5.14 14.21
CA VAL A 66 -0.72 5.31 13.43
C VAL A 66 0.50 4.73 14.16
N GLU A 67 0.57 4.86 15.50
CA GLU A 67 1.70 4.32 16.26
C GLU A 67 1.83 2.81 16.11
N LEU A 68 0.70 2.11 16.12
CA LEU A 68 0.71 0.65 15.93
C LEU A 68 1.08 0.29 14.50
N LEU A 69 0.62 1.09 13.54
CA LEU A 69 0.96 0.90 12.14
C LEU A 69 2.46 1.04 11.91
N GLN A 70 3.08 2.04 12.53
CA GLN A 70 4.51 2.26 12.44
C GLN A 70 5.30 1.10 13.07
N LEU A 71 4.83 0.58 14.21
CA LEU A 71 5.46 -0.58 14.84
C LEU A 71 5.38 -1.82 13.97
N GLN A 72 4.25 -2.01 13.28
CA GLN A 72 4.10 -3.11 12.34
C GLN A 72 5.10 -3.00 11.18
N ALA A 73 5.24 -1.82 10.61
CA ALA A 73 6.17 -1.59 9.51
C ALA A 73 7.61 -1.85 9.95
N GLU A 74 8.00 -1.40 11.13
CA GLU A 74 9.32 -1.67 11.69
C GLU A 74 9.56 -3.17 11.87
N SER A 75 8.56 -3.88 12.37
CA SER A 75 8.64 -5.32 12.56
C SER A 75 8.77 -6.06 11.24
N ILE A 76 8.10 -5.59 10.20
CA ILE A 76 8.19 -6.16 8.86
C ILE A 76 9.52 -5.82 8.19
N GLY A 77 10.10 -4.66 8.54
CA GLY A 77 11.37 -4.20 7.98
C GLY A 77 11.22 -3.40 6.70
N LEU A 78 10.05 -2.82 6.46
CA LEU A 78 9.78 -2.00 5.27
C LEU A 78 9.41 -0.58 5.67
N PRO A 79 9.79 0.42 4.85
CA PRO A 79 9.34 1.80 5.06
C PRO A 79 7.82 1.91 4.95
N LEU A 80 7.25 2.82 5.72
CA LEU A 80 5.82 3.10 5.70
C LEU A 80 5.58 4.47 5.09
N GLU A 81 4.76 4.49 4.02
CA GLU A 81 4.27 5.72 3.41
C GLU A 81 2.82 5.93 3.80
N ILE A 82 2.49 7.09 4.30
CA ILE A 82 1.14 7.40 4.78
C ILE A 82 0.50 8.44 3.86
N VAL A 83 -0.74 8.15 3.43
CA VAL A 83 -1.60 9.11 2.74
C VAL A 83 -2.61 9.61 3.75
N GLU A 84 -2.53 10.88 4.12
CA GLU A 84 -3.48 11.48 5.03
C GLU A 84 -4.72 11.94 4.27
N ILE A 85 -5.88 11.46 4.70
CA ILE A 85 -7.16 11.74 4.08
C ILE A 85 -8.01 12.55 5.05
N PRO A 86 -8.64 13.68 4.62
CA PRO A 86 -9.55 14.43 5.47
C PRO A 86 -10.70 13.58 5.99
N GLU A 87 -11.35 14.02 7.06
CA GLU A 87 -12.40 13.26 7.74
C GLU A 87 -13.55 12.86 6.82
N MET A 88 -14.00 13.75 5.97
CA MET A 88 -15.09 13.49 5.04
C MET A 88 -14.67 13.89 3.63
N PRO A 89 -13.79 13.12 3.01
CA PRO A 89 -13.23 13.52 1.73
C PRO A 89 -14.26 13.39 0.61
N THR A 90 -14.22 14.33 -0.34
CA THR A 90 -14.87 14.11 -1.63
C THR A 90 -14.02 13.11 -2.40
N MET A 91 -14.60 12.51 -3.44
CA MET A 91 -13.84 11.61 -4.32
C MET A 91 -12.63 12.33 -4.92
N GLU A 92 -12.82 13.58 -5.31
CA GLU A 92 -11.74 14.38 -5.88
C GLU A 92 -10.58 14.58 -4.90
N VAL A 93 -10.87 14.92 -3.63
CA VAL A 93 -9.84 15.10 -2.62
C VAL A 93 -9.08 13.81 -2.36
N TYR A 94 -9.81 12.71 -2.26
CA TYR A 94 -9.20 11.39 -2.08
C TYR A 94 -8.27 11.04 -3.24
N GLU A 95 -8.75 11.19 -4.47
CA GLU A 95 -7.97 10.88 -5.66
C GLU A 95 -6.72 11.77 -5.78
N ASN A 96 -6.84 13.04 -5.46
CA ASN A 96 -5.71 13.97 -5.52
C ASN A 96 -4.63 13.62 -4.49
N ALA A 97 -5.03 13.28 -3.27
CA ALA A 97 -4.08 12.88 -2.24
C ALA A 97 -3.32 11.62 -2.65
N LEU A 98 -4.05 10.64 -3.17
CA LEU A 98 -3.46 9.39 -3.64
C LEU A 98 -2.55 9.60 -4.84
N ALA A 99 -2.99 10.40 -5.82
CA ALA A 99 -2.21 10.69 -7.02
C ALA A 99 -0.90 11.41 -6.69
N THR A 100 -0.92 12.36 -5.76
CA THR A 100 0.28 13.07 -5.34
C THR A 100 1.29 12.10 -4.74
N THR A 101 0.85 11.23 -3.84
CA THR A 101 1.71 10.23 -3.22
C THR A 101 2.27 9.26 -4.25
N LEU A 102 1.43 8.74 -5.15
CA LEU A 102 1.88 7.81 -6.18
C LEU A 102 2.88 8.44 -7.14
N THR A 103 2.71 9.73 -7.47
CA THR A 103 3.65 10.44 -8.32
C THR A 103 5.03 10.50 -7.67
N GLN A 104 5.09 10.77 -6.37
CA GLN A 104 6.35 10.78 -5.63
C GLN A 104 6.99 9.40 -5.60
N LEU A 105 6.19 8.35 -5.38
CA LEU A 105 6.70 6.98 -5.32
C LEU A 105 7.22 6.50 -6.68
N LYS A 106 6.62 6.93 -7.77
CA LYS A 106 7.10 6.62 -9.12
C LYS A 106 8.53 7.11 -9.35
N THR A 107 8.92 8.22 -8.74
CA THR A 107 10.29 8.75 -8.89
C THR A 107 11.33 7.83 -8.27
N ARG A 108 10.93 6.91 -7.38
CA ARG A 108 11.81 5.92 -6.77
C ARG A 108 11.91 4.63 -7.59
N GLY A 109 11.29 4.61 -8.78
CA GLY A 109 11.32 3.44 -9.65
C GLY A 109 10.21 2.44 -9.37
N ILE A 110 9.23 2.80 -8.53
CA ILE A 110 8.10 1.92 -8.26
C ILE A 110 7.17 1.91 -9.46
N THR A 111 6.90 0.72 -10.00
CA THR A 111 6.11 0.55 -11.21
C THR A 111 4.78 -0.16 -10.98
N HIS A 112 4.59 -0.78 -9.81
CA HIS A 112 3.39 -1.55 -9.51
C HIS A 112 2.88 -1.26 -8.12
N SER A 113 1.55 -1.34 -7.96
CA SER A 113 0.86 -1.22 -6.68
C SER A 113 0.12 -2.52 -6.41
N ILE A 114 0.42 -3.17 -5.28
CA ILE A 114 -0.14 -4.46 -4.93
C ILE A 114 -1.17 -4.30 -3.82
N PHE A 115 -2.37 -4.84 -4.03
CA PHE A 115 -3.44 -4.87 -3.05
C PHE A 115 -3.70 -6.32 -2.67
N GLY A 116 -3.62 -6.64 -1.38
CA GLY A 116 -3.73 -8.01 -0.92
C GLY A 116 -4.95 -8.31 -0.04
N ASP A 117 -5.83 -7.33 0.14
CA ASP A 117 -6.96 -7.46 1.05
C ASP A 117 -8.30 -7.17 0.36
N ILE A 118 -8.34 -7.31 -0.96
CA ILE A 118 -9.55 -7.07 -1.74
C ILE A 118 -10.35 -8.36 -1.79
N PHE A 119 -11.65 -8.26 -1.44
CA PHE A 119 -12.59 -9.35 -1.61
C PHE A 119 -13.33 -9.16 -2.93
N LEU A 120 -13.21 -10.14 -3.80
CA LEU A 120 -13.98 -10.18 -5.03
C LEU A 120 -15.13 -11.13 -4.80
N GLU A 121 -16.34 -10.59 -4.76
CA GLU A 121 -17.54 -11.40 -4.67
C GLU A 121 -17.98 -11.83 -6.07
N ASP A 122 -18.26 -13.10 -6.21
CA ASP A 122 -18.79 -13.65 -7.44
C ASP A 122 -20.31 -13.44 -7.55
#